data_0b87b37b593f9766839c64890ef955eb
#
_entry.id   0b87b37b593f9766839c64890ef955eb
#
_cell.length_a   1.000
_cell.length_b   1.000
_cell.length_c   1.000
_cell.angle_alpha   90.00
_cell.angle_beta   90.00
_cell.angle_gamma   90.00
#
_symmetry.space_group_name_H-M   'P 1'
#
loop_
_entity.id
_entity.type
_entity.pdbx_description
1 polymer ?
#
loop_
_entity_poly.entity_id
_entity_poly.type
_entity_poly.pdbx_seq_one_letter_code
_entity_poly.pdbx_strand_id
1 'polypeptide(L)'
;MKNKHQRRMGIKWSLFASFLAFSLILVALLWTFQVVFLDRFYRAVKTAQIRRIAATVEENINHSELNTLIDRIAEQGDLSIRIFTVSGSDLASIEIGPASLINHLSLTDLYGLYDKTVAAGGEYLEFYNRSSFDNDRYDDRKFIGNVPPPTDNQLTSLIFCRQVTLDSGTSAVILLNTMLSPVTATVDTLRIQLVYVSLILIILSLGLALLLSRRIARPIVQINEQSKQMAEGDYSVRFAAGDYREIGELADTLNHTVVELGRVEALRRELIANISHDLRTPLTMIRGYAEVMRDLPGENNPDNVQVIIDESNRLTSLVNSILDLSKLQSGASQFEPSDYDLTESIRDIIARVGKLTEAEGYQITFTAAEQAEVHADAARIEQVLYNFLTNAIHYAGPDHQVEIRQIVRAGWVRIEVADHGEGIPEYQLPHIWERYYKSDKLHRRAVMGNGLGLSIVKQILEQHGARYGVESKSGEGSTFWFELPVTGSA
;
A
#
# COMPACT_ATOMS: atom_id res chain seq x y z
N MET A 1 -8.82 30.42 -6.27
CA MET A 1 -7.72 29.91 -5.42
C MET A 1 -6.87 28.95 -6.28
N LYS A 2 -5.69 29.39 -6.74
CA LYS A 2 -4.78 28.56 -7.52
C LYS A 2 -4.12 27.55 -6.59
N ASN A 3 -4.50 26.27 -6.68
CA ASN A 3 -3.82 25.17 -6.03
C ASN A 3 -2.37 25.14 -6.50
N LYS A 4 -1.43 25.46 -5.60
CA LYS A 4 -0.02 25.13 -5.73
C LYS A 4 0.10 23.59 -5.71
N HIS A 5 -0.04 22.96 -6.86
CA HIS A 5 0.51 21.60 -7.04
C HIS A 5 2.02 21.72 -6.85
N GLN A 6 2.52 21.52 -5.61
CA GLN A 6 3.89 21.14 -5.41
C GLN A 6 4.14 19.97 -6.36
N ARG A 7 5.01 20.15 -7.34
CA ARG A 7 5.51 19.08 -8.23
C ARG A 7 6.17 18.03 -7.34
N ARG A 8 5.40 17.06 -6.87
CA ARG A 8 5.96 15.92 -6.15
C ARG A 8 6.83 15.16 -7.14
N MET A 9 8.09 14.95 -6.76
CA MET A 9 9.00 14.12 -7.55
C MET A 9 8.38 12.72 -7.70
N GLY A 10 8.41 12.18 -8.91
CA GLY A 10 7.94 10.82 -9.15
C GLY A 10 8.74 9.81 -8.32
N ILE A 11 8.12 8.67 -7.97
CA ILE A 11 8.68 7.60 -7.12
C ILE A 11 10.10 7.21 -7.58
N LYS A 12 10.34 7.14 -8.89
CA LYS A 12 11.64 6.84 -9.50
C LYS A 12 12.75 7.80 -9.02
N TRP A 13 12.48 9.10 -9.11
CA TRP A 13 13.44 10.14 -8.72
C TRP A 13 13.57 10.29 -7.21
N SER A 14 12.50 10.04 -6.47
CA SER A 14 12.52 10.05 -5.01
C SER A 14 13.39 8.92 -4.45
N LEU A 15 13.24 7.69 -4.96
CA LEU A 15 14.08 6.56 -4.58
C LEU A 15 15.55 6.82 -4.93
N PHE A 16 15.82 7.29 -6.15
CA PHE A 16 17.18 7.63 -6.58
C PHE A 16 17.82 8.66 -5.66
N ALA A 17 17.13 9.76 -5.37
CA ALA A 17 17.62 10.82 -4.49
C ALA A 17 17.86 10.32 -3.06
N SER A 18 16.98 9.46 -2.53
CA SER A 18 17.13 8.88 -1.19
C SER A 18 18.37 7.97 -1.09
N PHE A 19 18.62 7.11 -2.07
CA PHE A 19 19.80 6.25 -2.10
C PHE A 19 21.09 7.05 -2.26
N LEU A 20 21.08 8.07 -3.13
CA LEU A 20 22.21 8.95 -3.32
C LEU A 20 22.52 9.73 -2.03
N ALA A 21 21.50 10.29 -1.39
CA ALA A 21 21.65 11.02 -0.12
C ALA A 21 22.19 10.11 0.98
N PHE A 22 21.67 8.88 1.11
CA PHE A 22 22.16 7.90 2.07
C PHE A 22 23.64 7.56 1.83
N SER A 23 24.04 7.33 0.58
CA SER A 23 25.44 7.04 0.23
C SER A 23 26.36 8.22 0.53
N LEU A 24 25.93 9.45 0.24
CA LEU A 24 26.69 10.66 0.56
C LEU A 24 26.86 10.85 2.06
N ILE A 25 25.82 10.59 2.86
CA ILE A 25 25.89 10.63 4.32
C ILE A 25 26.90 9.60 4.84
N LEU A 26 26.87 8.39 4.32
CA LEU A 26 27.75 7.30 4.72
C LEU A 26 29.22 7.61 4.38
N VAL A 27 29.48 8.13 3.17
CA VAL A 27 30.80 8.60 2.76
C VAL A 27 31.29 9.76 3.64
N ALA A 28 30.43 10.75 3.92
CA ALA A 28 30.78 11.88 4.80
C ALA A 28 31.10 11.40 6.23
N LEU A 29 30.35 10.43 6.74
CA LEU A 29 30.61 9.83 8.05
C LEU A 29 31.94 9.10 8.09
N LEU A 30 32.24 8.28 7.07
CA LEU A 30 33.53 7.60 6.91
C LEU A 30 34.69 8.60 6.84
N TRP A 31 34.54 9.65 6.04
CA TRP A 31 35.54 10.72 5.92
C TRP A 31 35.80 11.43 7.26
N THR A 32 34.72 11.78 7.95
CA THR A 32 34.85 12.43 9.28
C THR A 32 35.55 11.53 10.26
N PHE A 33 35.19 10.24 10.30
CA PHE A 33 35.79 9.30 11.23
C PHE A 33 37.27 9.05 10.92
N GLN A 34 37.60 8.84 9.65
CA GLN A 34 38.95 8.44 9.23
C GLN A 34 39.92 9.61 9.10
N VAL A 35 39.46 10.82 8.77
CA VAL A 35 40.35 11.98 8.60
C VAL A 35 40.40 12.84 9.85
N VAL A 36 39.28 13.06 10.54
CA VAL A 36 39.23 13.98 11.68
C VAL A 36 39.51 13.27 13.01
N PHE A 37 38.94 12.07 13.20
CA PHE A 37 39.06 11.36 14.49
C PHE A 37 40.30 10.49 14.61
N LEU A 38 40.88 10.00 13.52
CA LEU A 38 42.00 9.04 13.56
C LEU A 38 43.20 9.61 14.30
N ASP A 39 43.62 10.84 13.98
CA ASP A 39 44.76 11.47 14.64
C ASP A 39 44.51 11.68 16.13
N ARG A 40 43.35 12.21 16.50
CA ARG A 40 42.98 12.41 17.91
C ARG A 40 42.93 11.10 18.69
N PHE A 41 42.35 10.08 18.09
CA PHE A 41 42.26 8.76 18.71
C PHE A 41 43.64 8.12 18.91
N TYR A 42 44.46 8.16 17.86
CA TYR A 42 45.84 7.64 17.95
C TYR A 42 46.66 8.32 19.05
N ARG A 43 46.66 9.66 19.13
CA ARG A 43 47.31 10.44 20.17
C ARG A 43 46.80 10.08 21.57
N ALA A 44 45.51 9.93 21.73
CA ALA A 44 44.89 9.54 23.00
C ALA A 44 45.33 8.15 23.46
N VAL A 45 45.33 7.16 22.54
CA VAL A 45 45.78 5.79 22.83
C VAL A 45 47.26 5.76 23.21
N LYS A 46 48.13 6.45 22.44
CA LYS A 46 49.56 6.51 22.73
C LYS A 46 49.84 7.21 24.06
N THR A 47 49.18 8.31 24.36
CA THR A 47 49.30 9.02 25.65
C THR A 47 48.87 8.12 26.80
N ALA A 48 47.77 7.38 26.69
CA ALA A 48 47.35 6.43 27.72
C ALA A 48 48.35 5.28 27.91
N GLN A 49 48.95 4.77 26.81
CA GLN A 49 49.98 3.73 26.86
C GLN A 49 51.22 4.23 27.61
N ILE A 50 51.71 5.44 27.27
CA ILE A 50 52.91 6.02 27.91
C ILE A 50 52.68 6.27 29.40
N ARG A 51 51.55 6.77 29.81
CA ARG A 51 51.20 6.95 31.23
C ARG A 51 51.24 5.64 32.01
N ARG A 52 50.72 4.54 31.41
CA ARG A 52 50.82 3.22 32.05
C ARG A 52 52.28 2.76 32.20
N ILE A 53 53.07 2.94 31.16
CA ILE A 53 54.50 2.60 31.21
C ILE A 53 55.21 3.44 32.30
N ALA A 54 54.98 4.74 32.35
CA ALA A 54 55.54 5.60 33.38
C ALA A 54 55.19 5.13 34.80
N ALA A 55 53.93 4.75 35.02
CA ALA A 55 53.46 4.21 36.30
C ALA A 55 54.17 2.88 36.64
N THR A 56 54.35 1.97 35.67
CA THR A 56 55.08 0.71 35.88
C THR A 56 56.57 0.96 36.22
N VAL A 57 57.22 1.94 35.57
CA VAL A 57 58.60 2.33 35.87
C VAL A 57 58.69 2.97 37.25
N GLU A 58 57.76 3.82 37.63
CA GLU A 58 57.69 4.44 38.95
C GLU A 58 57.57 3.40 40.07
N GLU A 59 56.66 2.43 39.94
CA GLU A 59 56.47 1.37 40.94
C GLU A 59 57.74 0.53 41.17
N ASN A 60 58.65 0.44 40.17
CA ASN A 60 59.84 -0.35 40.21
C ASN A 60 61.15 0.45 40.29
N ILE A 61 61.05 1.76 40.52
CA ILE A 61 62.23 2.68 40.43
C ILE A 61 63.31 2.35 41.42
N ASN A 62 63.01 1.80 42.58
CA ASN A 62 63.96 1.46 43.64
C ASN A 62 64.39 -0.01 43.62
N HIS A 63 63.91 -0.79 42.63
CA HIS A 63 64.29 -2.19 42.49
C HIS A 63 65.65 -2.40 41.83
N SER A 64 66.42 -3.35 42.29
CA SER A 64 67.76 -3.67 41.76
C SER A 64 67.75 -4.11 40.28
N GLU A 65 66.65 -4.58 39.77
CA GLU A 65 66.49 -5.00 38.39
C GLU A 65 65.87 -3.96 37.45
N LEU A 66 65.91 -2.66 37.91
CA LEU A 66 65.30 -1.57 37.14
C LEU A 66 65.81 -1.47 35.70
N ASN A 67 67.07 -1.65 35.45
CA ASN A 67 67.69 -1.58 34.13
C ASN A 67 67.15 -2.68 33.21
N THR A 68 67.07 -3.91 33.70
CA THR A 68 66.51 -5.01 32.93
C THR A 68 65.02 -4.84 32.60
N LEU A 69 64.28 -4.22 33.53
CA LEU A 69 62.87 -3.87 33.32
C LEU A 69 62.70 -2.78 32.26
N ILE A 70 63.50 -1.75 32.35
CA ILE A 70 63.50 -0.62 31.40
C ILE A 70 63.88 -1.11 29.99
N ASP A 71 64.90 -1.97 29.86
CA ASP A 71 65.31 -2.53 28.59
C ASP A 71 64.15 -3.27 27.94
N ARG A 72 63.46 -4.16 28.67
CA ARG A 72 62.33 -4.92 28.18
C ARG A 72 61.14 -4.05 27.79
N ILE A 73 60.80 -3.02 28.63
CA ILE A 73 59.69 -2.12 28.34
C ILE A 73 60.01 -1.26 27.13
N ALA A 74 61.23 -0.79 27.00
CA ALA A 74 61.69 0.05 25.91
C ALA A 74 61.59 -0.69 24.57
N GLU A 75 62.11 -1.94 24.53
CA GLU A 75 62.03 -2.81 23.33
C GLU A 75 60.59 -3.14 22.93
N GLN A 76 59.75 -3.53 23.92
CA GLN A 76 58.34 -3.87 23.62
C GLN A 76 57.49 -2.66 23.25
N GLY A 77 57.79 -1.49 23.78
CA GLY A 77 57.03 -0.24 23.60
C GLY A 77 57.50 0.60 22.44
N ASP A 78 58.61 0.28 21.79
CA ASP A 78 59.30 1.15 20.81
C ASP A 78 59.44 2.59 21.34
N LEU A 79 60.02 2.67 22.51
CA LEU A 79 60.19 3.97 23.20
C LEU A 79 61.54 4.04 23.92
N SER A 80 62.08 5.21 24.04
CA SER A 80 63.32 5.48 24.78
C SER A 80 62.97 5.99 26.19
N ILE A 81 63.71 5.53 27.19
CA ILE A 81 63.51 5.84 28.60
C ILE A 81 64.78 6.45 29.16
N ARG A 82 64.69 7.58 29.87
CA ARG A 82 65.77 8.15 30.65
C ARG A 82 65.24 8.55 32.02
N ILE A 83 65.96 8.15 33.06
CA ILE A 83 65.65 8.53 34.43
C ILE A 83 66.79 9.31 34.94
N PHE A 84 66.58 10.59 35.32
CA PHE A 84 67.59 11.51 35.78
C PHE A 84 67.19 12.22 37.08
N THR A 85 68.15 12.51 37.90
CA THR A 85 67.96 13.24 39.17
C THR A 85 67.98 14.76 38.94
N VAL A 86 67.52 15.53 39.93
CA VAL A 86 67.61 16.97 39.92
C VAL A 86 69.06 17.50 39.74
N SER A 87 70.06 16.70 40.14
CA SER A 87 71.48 17.05 39.93
C SER A 87 71.95 16.79 38.50
N GLY A 88 71.11 16.26 37.63
CA GLY A 88 71.48 15.93 36.26
C GLY A 88 72.22 14.60 36.09
N SER A 89 72.30 13.79 37.12
CA SER A 89 72.89 12.44 37.03
C SER A 89 71.86 11.44 36.55
N ASP A 90 72.24 10.62 35.58
CA ASP A 90 71.42 9.52 35.07
C ASP A 90 71.37 8.33 36.01
N LEU A 91 70.22 7.85 36.35
CA LEU A 91 69.95 6.60 37.06
C LEU A 91 69.90 5.43 36.14
N ALA A 92 69.23 5.60 35.03
CA ALA A 92 69.07 4.64 33.94
C ALA A 92 68.79 5.38 32.64
N SER A 93 69.29 4.83 31.54
CA SER A 93 69.00 5.37 30.21
C SER A 93 69.06 4.31 29.17
N ILE A 94 68.00 4.18 28.37
CA ILE A 94 67.96 3.29 27.18
C ILE A 94 67.43 4.06 26.01
N GLU A 95 68.08 3.96 24.89
CA GLU A 95 67.69 4.58 23.65
C GLU A 95 67.32 3.54 22.62
N ILE A 96 66.11 3.64 22.07
CA ILE A 96 65.62 2.78 21.01
C ILE A 96 65.29 3.64 19.79
N GLY A 97 65.91 3.26 18.68
CA GLY A 97 65.74 3.86 17.37
C GLY A 97 66.58 5.12 17.12
N PRO A 98 66.93 5.41 15.87
CA PRO A 98 67.85 6.46 15.45
C PRO A 98 67.28 7.87 15.62
N ALA A 99 66.06 7.99 16.02
CA ALA A 99 65.35 9.27 16.15
C ALA A 99 64.99 9.64 17.58
N SER A 100 65.57 8.93 18.55
CA SER A 100 65.45 9.31 19.96
C SER A 100 66.08 10.66 20.22
N LEU A 101 65.39 11.52 20.96
CA LEU A 101 65.90 12.82 21.40
C LEU A 101 66.51 12.80 22.80
N ILE A 102 66.31 11.74 23.55
CA ILE A 102 66.54 11.68 24.98
C ILE A 102 67.98 11.87 25.34
N ASN A 103 68.91 11.23 24.65
CA ASN A 103 70.34 11.28 24.93
C ASN A 103 71.02 12.51 24.30
N HIS A 104 70.33 13.21 23.41
CA HIS A 104 70.82 14.44 22.79
C HIS A 104 70.39 15.70 23.53
N LEU A 105 69.57 15.58 24.59
CA LEU A 105 69.17 16.72 25.43
C LEU A 105 70.34 17.21 26.28
N SER A 106 70.58 18.51 26.20
CA SER A 106 71.59 19.17 27.09
C SER A 106 71.10 19.20 28.53
N LEU A 107 72.02 19.39 29.50
CA LEU A 107 71.64 19.56 30.89
C LEU A 107 70.64 20.72 31.08
N THR A 108 70.73 21.78 30.28
CA THR A 108 69.80 22.92 30.31
C THR A 108 68.42 22.49 29.88
N ASP A 109 68.31 21.63 28.86
CA ASP A 109 67.02 21.12 28.40
C ASP A 109 66.36 20.18 29.42
N LEU A 110 67.17 19.33 30.07
CA LEU A 110 66.70 18.44 31.15
C LEU A 110 66.22 19.23 32.36
N TYR A 111 66.90 20.29 32.76
CA TYR A 111 66.40 21.19 33.79
C TYR A 111 65.12 21.90 33.38
N GLY A 112 65.01 22.35 32.12
CA GLY A 112 63.80 22.93 31.62
C GLY A 112 62.60 21.99 31.63
N LEU A 113 62.80 20.71 31.28
CA LEU A 113 61.78 19.67 31.38
C LEU A 113 61.43 19.35 32.84
N TYR A 114 62.39 19.31 33.71
CA TYR A 114 62.14 19.15 35.15
C TYR A 114 61.24 20.26 35.68
N ASP A 115 61.59 21.51 35.43
CA ASP A 115 60.87 22.71 35.92
C ASP A 115 59.45 22.72 35.38
N LYS A 116 59.25 22.36 34.06
CA LYS A 116 57.96 22.24 33.46
C LYS A 116 57.13 21.11 34.09
N THR A 117 57.75 19.98 34.43
CA THR A 117 57.08 18.85 35.06
C THR A 117 56.58 19.20 36.46
N VAL A 118 57.44 19.91 37.25
CA VAL A 118 57.08 20.40 38.59
C VAL A 118 55.95 21.42 38.50
N ALA A 119 56.05 22.37 37.58
CA ALA A 119 55.02 23.39 37.37
C ALA A 119 53.66 22.82 36.92
N ALA A 120 53.67 21.70 36.21
CA ALA A 120 52.53 21.03 35.80
C ALA A 120 51.92 20.04 36.83
N GLY A 121 52.47 20.01 38.07
CA GLY A 121 51.93 19.13 39.11
C GLY A 121 52.44 17.69 39.08
N GLY A 122 53.63 17.48 38.52
CA GLY A 122 54.29 16.17 38.51
C GLY A 122 54.21 15.36 37.23
N GLU A 123 53.39 15.77 36.29
CA GLU A 123 53.32 15.19 34.94
C GLU A 123 53.39 16.28 33.88
N TYR A 124 54.23 16.10 32.87
CA TYR A 124 54.33 16.99 31.74
C TYR A 124 54.34 16.18 30.42
N LEU A 125 53.56 16.62 29.43
CA LEU A 125 53.45 15.95 28.13
C LEU A 125 53.55 17.00 27.03
N GLU A 126 54.47 16.79 26.12
CA GLU A 126 54.69 17.70 24.99
C GLU A 126 54.86 16.92 23.68
N PHE A 127 54.29 17.48 22.62
CA PHE A 127 54.46 16.96 21.25
C PHE A 127 55.48 17.86 20.55
N TYR A 128 56.60 17.31 20.20
CA TYR A 128 57.66 18.03 19.50
C TYR A 128 57.63 17.69 18.01
N ASN A 129 57.74 18.76 17.20
CA ASN A 129 58.05 18.57 15.80
C ASN A 129 59.54 18.69 15.62
N ARG A 130 60.21 17.71 15.07
CA ARG A 130 61.68 17.66 14.94
C ARG A 130 62.24 18.85 14.16
N SER A 131 61.50 19.45 13.24
CA SER A 131 61.91 20.65 12.50
C SER A 131 62.12 21.87 13.36
N SER A 132 61.52 21.94 14.55
CA SER A 132 61.71 23.05 15.48
C SER A 132 63.00 22.93 16.33
N PHE A 133 63.54 21.73 16.49
CA PHE A 133 64.79 21.52 17.23
C PHE A 133 66.02 21.75 16.37
N ASP A 134 65.95 21.58 15.06
CA ASP A 134 67.08 21.74 14.15
C ASP A 134 67.36 23.20 13.79
N ASN A 135 66.37 24.10 13.85
CA ASN A 135 66.53 25.51 13.45
C ASN A 135 67.27 26.38 14.49
N ASP A 136 67.27 26.03 15.77
CA ASP A 136 67.87 26.84 16.81
C ASP A 136 69.38 26.47 17.11
N ARG A 137 69.86 25.37 16.50
CA ARG A 137 71.22 24.85 16.77
C ARG A 137 72.11 24.68 15.52
N TYR A 138 71.66 25.01 14.35
CA TYR A 138 72.50 25.00 13.14
C TYR A 138 73.25 26.38 12.98
N ASP A 139 74.05 26.74 14.04
CA ASP A 139 75.18 27.63 13.81
C ASP A 139 76.47 26.82 13.97
N ASP A 140 77.11 26.64 12.83
CA ASP A 140 78.52 26.26 12.61
C ASP A 140 79.20 25.31 13.60
N ARG A 141 79.36 24.03 13.28
CA ARG A 141 80.68 23.33 13.21
C ARG A 141 80.54 21.79 13.15
N LYS A 142 80.92 21.28 12.02
CA LYS A 142 81.50 19.95 11.82
C LYS A 142 80.59 18.71 12.09
N PHE A 143 79.75 18.36 11.15
CA PHE A 143 79.38 16.97 11.00
C PHE A 143 80.49 16.23 10.22
N ILE A 144 81.15 15.27 10.92
CA ILE A 144 81.95 14.23 10.31
C ILE A 144 80.99 13.01 10.17
N GLY A 145 80.48 12.79 8.98
CA GLY A 145 79.76 11.58 8.65
C GLY A 145 78.68 11.91 7.60
N ASN A 146 78.80 11.31 6.44
CA ASN A 146 77.85 11.34 5.31
C ASN A 146 76.54 10.58 5.67
N VAL A 147 75.68 11.18 6.46
CA VAL A 147 74.29 10.76 6.58
C VAL A 147 73.45 11.88 6.01
N PRO A 148 72.75 11.73 4.92
CA PRO A 148 71.85 12.76 4.43
C PRO A 148 70.81 13.04 5.50
N PRO A 149 70.44 14.31 5.73
CA PRO A 149 69.33 14.62 6.64
C PRO A 149 68.06 13.90 6.16
N PRO A 150 67.30 13.30 7.07
CA PRO A 150 66.04 12.68 6.66
C PRO A 150 65.15 13.74 6.04
N THR A 151 64.76 13.53 4.81
CA THR A 151 63.94 14.42 3.96
C THR A 151 62.49 14.53 4.43
N ASP A 152 62.13 13.98 5.57
CA ASP A 152 60.75 13.98 6.05
C ASP A 152 60.55 14.93 7.23
N ASN A 153 60.12 16.14 6.92
CA ASN A 153 59.91 17.26 7.83
C ASN A 153 58.73 17.10 8.81
N GLN A 154 58.21 15.86 9.03
CA GLN A 154 56.96 15.61 9.77
C GLN A 154 57.09 14.61 10.91
N LEU A 155 58.30 14.28 11.37
CA LEU A 155 58.44 13.38 12.51
C LEU A 155 58.05 14.07 13.81
N THR A 156 56.83 13.77 14.30
CA THR A 156 56.39 14.24 15.62
C THR A 156 56.86 13.27 16.68
N SER A 157 57.57 13.77 17.67
CA SER A 157 58.01 13.02 18.84
C SER A 157 57.14 13.38 20.04
N LEU A 158 56.79 12.40 20.85
CA LEU A 158 56.05 12.60 22.10
C LEU A 158 57.06 12.46 23.24
N ILE A 159 57.17 13.50 24.04
CA ILE A 159 57.94 13.49 25.28
C ILE A 159 56.96 13.54 26.45
N PHE A 160 57.15 12.60 27.36
CA PHE A 160 56.39 12.51 28.60
C PHE A 160 57.37 12.49 29.78
N CYS A 161 57.15 13.38 30.72
CA CYS A 161 57.93 13.50 31.95
C CYS A 161 57.06 13.27 33.17
N ARG A 162 57.55 12.47 34.09
CA ARG A 162 56.90 12.26 35.38
C ARG A 162 57.85 12.35 36.50
N GLN A 163 57.58 13.22 37.50
CA GLN A 163 58.32 13.37 38.70
C GLN A 163 58.08 12.22 39.65
N VAL A 164 59.14 11.64 40.20
CA VAL A 164 59.11 10.55 41.15
C VAL A 164 60.07 10.85 42.31
N THR A 165 59.81 10.24 43.47
CA THR A 165 60.68 10.39 44.63
C THR A 165 61.32 9.04 44.92
N LEU A 166 62.65 9.03 45.02
CA LEU A 166 63.45 7.86 45.39
C LEU A 166 63.35 7.57 46.86
N ASP A 167 63.67 6.34 47.30
CA ASP A 167 63.76 5.98 48.72
C ASP A 167 64.77 6.82 49.46
N SER A 168 65.81 7.36 48.78
CA SER A 168 66.76 8.28 49.29
C SER A 168 66.21 9.68 49.63
N GLY A 169 64.92 9.94 49.28
CA GLY A 169 64.31 11.29 49.39
C GLY A 169 64.70 12.24 48.25
N THR A 170 65.43 11.77 47.24
CA THR A 170 65.88 12.59 46.12
C THR A 170 64.78 12.54 45.03
N SER A 171 64.42 13.70 44.46
CA SER A 171 63.49 13.76 43.31
C SER A 171 64.22 13.37 42.02
N ALA A 172 63.59 12.56 41.23
CA ALA A 172 63.99 12.18 39.88
C ALA A 172 62.88 12.40 38.91
N VAL A 173 63.21 12.41 37.63
CA VAL A 173 62.21 12.49 36.54
C VAL A 173 62.36 11.28 35.63
N ILE A 174 61.28 10.60 35.37
CA ILE A 174 61.13 9.59 34.31
C ILE A 174 60.78 10.31 33.03
N LEU A 175 61.69 10.29 32.07
CA LEU A 175 61.51 10.84 30.73
C LEU A 175 61.28 9.70 29.76
N LEU A 176 60.14 9.69 29.12
CA LEU A 176 59.75 8.75 28.08
C LEU A 176 59.65 9.47 26.75
N ASN A 177 60.30 8.93 25.74
CA ASN A 177 60.21 9.47 24.39
C ASN A 177 59.80 8.34 23.41
N THR A 178 58.76 8.62 22.63
CA THR A 178 58.36 7.73 21.53
C THR A 178 58.09 8.55 20.27
N MET A 179 58.37 7.96 19.15
CA MET A 179 58.02 8.57 17.87
C MET A 179 56.56 8.31 17.56
N LEU A 180 55.86 9.36 17.16
CA LEU A 180 54.52 9.26 16.60
C LEU A 180 54.57 9.04 15.09
N SER A 181 55.69 8.52 14.59
CA SER A 181 55.89 8.23 13.18
C SER A 181 55.68 6.74 12.93
N PRO A 182 55.08 6.33 11.84
CA PRO A 182 54.77 7.03 10.61
C PRO A 182 53.27 7.17 10.38
N VAL A 183 52.58 8.00 11.16
CA VAL A 183 51.13 8.21 10.97
C VAL A 183 50.84 8.80 9.58
N THR A 184 51.74 9.63 9.04
CA THR A 184 51.55 10.30 7.76
C THR A 184 51.47 9.34 6.58
N ALA A 185 52.40 8.40 6.45
CA ALA A 185 52.36 7.43 5.35
C ALA A 185 51.16 6.46 5.47
N THR A 186 50.81 6.05 6.69
CA THR A 186 49.66 5.23 6.97
C THR A 186 48.38 6.00 6.72
N VAL A 187 48.30 7.27 7.17
CA VAL A 187 47.14 8.16 6.94
C VAL A 187 46.95 8.45 5.45
N ASP A 188 48.01 8.69 4.70
CA ASP A 188 47.94 8.93 3.27
C ASP A 188 47.48 7.68 2.50
N THR A 189 47.96 6.50 2.88
CA THR A 189 47.47 5.23 2.34
C THR A 189 45.98 5.04 2.65
N LEU A 190 45.55 5.32 3.86
CA LEU A 190 44.17 5.24 4.28
C LEU A 190 43.28 6.26 3.58
N ARG A 191 43.77 7.47 3.29
CA ARG A 191 43.06 8.49 2.49
C ARG A 191 42.85 8.01 1.04
N ILE A 192 43.88 7.47 0.40
CA ILE A 192 43.79 6.92 -0.94
C ILE A 192 42.81 5.77 -0.96
N GLN A 193 42.91 4.85 -0.01
CA GLN A 193 41.95 3.74 0.15
C GLN A 193 40.51 4.24 0.34
N LEU A 194 40.31 5.31 1.14
CA LEU A 194 39.00 5.92 1.36
C LEU A 194 38.39 6.46 0.06
N VAL A 195 39.19 7.08 -0.82
CA VAL A 195 38.74 7.55 -2.12
C VAL A 195 38.23 6.38 -2.98
N TYR A 196 38.97 5.26 -3.03
CA TYR A 196 38.55 4.07 -3.78
C TYR A 196 37.26 3.47 -3.20
N VAL A 197 37.17 3.31 -1.88
CA VAL A 197 35.97 2.81 -1.19
C VAL A 197 34.78 3.74 -1.46
N SER A 198 34.96 5.06 -1.40
CA SER A 198 33.92 6.04 -1.71
C SER A 198 33.41 5.91 -3.16
N LEU A 199 34.33 5.74 -4.12
CA LEU A 199 33.97 5.56 -5.52
C LEU A 199 33.17 4.26 -5.74
N ILE A 200 33.60 3.16 -5.12
CA ILE A 200 32.90 1.87 -5.22
C ILE A 200 31.50 1.99 -4.61
N LEU A 201 31.36 2.63 -3.44
CA LEU A 201 30.05 2.83 -2.79
C LEU A 201 29.09 3.66 -3.65
N ILE A 202 29.58 4.73 -4.31
CA ILE A 202 28.74 5.53 -5.21
C ILE A 202 28.29 4.71 -6.43
N ILE A 203 29.19 3.94 -7.04
CA ILE A 203 28.86 3.10 -8.20
C ILE A 203 27.83 2.02 -7.80
N LEU A 204 28.03 1.36 -6.65
CA LEU A 204 27.13 0.34 -6.14
C LEU A 204 25.75 0.93 -5.82
N SER A 205 25.71 2.10 -5.18
CA SER A 205 24.49 2.83 -4.88
C SER A 205 23.71 3.20 -6.14
N LEU A 206 24.41 3.69 -7.18
CA LEU A 206 23.79 4.01 -8.46
C LEU A 206 23.20 2.75 -9.12
N GLY A 207 23.94 1.64 -9.12
CA GLY A 207 23.47 0.35 -9.61
C GLY A 207 22.22 -0.14 -8.88
N LEU A 208 22.23 -0.08 -7.55
CA LEU A 208 21.11 -0.49 -6.72
C LEU A 208 19.87 0.40 -6.95
N ALA A 209 20.07 1.72 -7.06
CA ALA A 209 19.00 2.67 -7.36
C ALA A 209 18.33 2.39 -8.71
N LEU A 210 19.12 2.03 -9.74
CA LEU A 210 18.60 1.65 -11.06
C LEU A 210 17.82 0.33 -11.01
N LEU A 211 18.31 -0.67 -10.29
CA LEU A 211 17.63 -1.95 -10.12
C LEU A 211 16.27 -1.78 -9.41
N LEU A 212 16.25 -1.08 -8.28
CA LEU A 212 15.01 -0.80 -7.54
C LEU A 212 14.03 0.06 -8.35
N SER A 213 14.54 1.04 -9.11
CA SER A 213 13.70 1.85 -10.01
C SER A 213 13.00 1.00 -11.08
N ARG A 214 13.67 -0.02 -11.62
CA ARG A 214 13.08 -0.93 -12.61
C ARG A 214 12.12 -1.93 -11.99
N ARG A 215 12.45 -2.52 -10.85
CA ARG A 215 11.67 -3.60 -10.23
C ARG A 215 10.47 -3.11 -9.41
N ILE A 216 10.56 -1.93 -8.79
CA ILE A 216 9.50 -1.42 -7.92
C ILE A 216 8.80 -0.21 -8.54
N ALA A 217 9.54 0.83 -8.93
CA ALA A 217 8.93 2.08 -9.36
C ALA A 217 8.20 1.96 -10.69
N ARG A 218 8.73 1.21 -11.64
CA ARG A 218 8.13 1.06 -12.98
C ARG A 218 6.78 0.35 -12.96
N PRO A 219 6.59 -0.81 -12.31
CA PRO A 219 5.27 -1.45 -12.19
C PRO A 219 4.23 -0.54 -11.52
N ILE A 220 4.59 0.15 -10.45
CA ILE A 220 3.67 1.06 -9.75
C ILE A 220 3.22 2.22 -10.67
N VAL A 221 4.14 2.79 -11.45
CA VAL A 221 3.79 3.84 -12.43
C VAL A 221 2.87 3.28 -13.51
N GLN A 222 3.11 2.06 -13.99
CA GLN A 222 2.24 1.41 -14.98
C GLN A 222 0.84 1.18 -14.43
N ILE A 223 0.72 0.63 -13.21
CA ILE A 223 -0.57 0.46 -12.53
C ILE A 223 -1.31 1.80 -12.42
N ASN A 224 -0.61 2.88 -12.03
CA ASN A 224 -1.22 4.20 -11.92
C ASN A 224 -1.74 4.73 -13.27
N GLU A 225 -1.00 4.56 -14.37
CA GLU A 225 -1.45 5.00 -15.69
C GLU A 225 -2.64 4.16 -16.20
N GLN A 226 -2.61 2.85 -16.00
CA GLN A 226 -3.73 1.95 -16.34
C GLN A 226 -4.98 2.26 -15.49
N SER A 227 -4.80 2.61 -14.19
CA SER A 227 -5.91 3.04 -13.33
C SER A 227 -6.56 4.34 -13.81
N LYS A 228 -5.79 5.26 -14.40
CA LYS A 228 -6.37 6.46 -15.02
C LYS A 228 -7.21 6.13 -16.25
N GLN A 229 -6.72 5.24 -17.12
CA GLN A 229 -7.47 4.78 -18.29
C GLN A 229 -8.77 4.08 -17.86
N MET A 230 -8.72 3.23 -16.83
CA MET A 230 -9.91 2.62 -16.23
C MET A 230 -10.89 3.69 -15.72
N ALA A 231 -10.41 4.73 -15.06
CA ALA A 231 -11.25 5.82 -14.56
C ALA A 231 -11.88 6.67 -15.69
N GLU A 232 -11.26 6.72 -16.87
CA GLU A 232 -11.78 7.35 -18.09
C GLU A 232 -12.79 6.44 -18.83
N GLY A 233 -13.03 5.23 -18.32
CA GLY A 233 -14.04 4.29 -18.86
C GLY A 233 -13.47 3.22 -19.79
N ASP A 234 -12.16 3.10 -19.92
CA ASP A 234 -11.54 1.98 -20.63
C ASP A 234 -11.40 0.76 -19.71
N TYR A 235 -12.35 -0.14 -19.79
CA TYR A 235 -12.37 -1.41 -19.07
C TYR A 235 -11.67 -2.55 -19.82
N SER A 236 -10.93 -2.26 -20.89
CA SER A 236 -10.11 -3.25 -21.59
C SER A 236 -8.69 -3.34 -21.02
N VAL A 237 -8.30 -2.41 -20.16
CA VAL A 237 -6.98 -2.36 -19.52
C VAL A 237 -6.67 -3.64 -18.74
N ARG A 238 -5.39 -4.03 -18.71
CA ARG A 238 -4.90 -5.18 -17.95
C ARG A 238 -3.71 -4.76 -17.12
N PHE A 239 -3.79 -4.99 -15.82
CA PHE A 239 -2.71 -4.73 -14.87
C PHE A 239 -1.75 -5.92 -14.87
N ALA A 240 -0.48 -5.65 -15.17
CA ALA A 240 0.55 -6.68 -15.16
C ALA A 240 1.01 -6.97 -13.73
N ALA A 241 1.15 -8.25 -13.39
CA ALA A 241 1.79 -8.68 -12.15
C ALA A 241 3.25 -8.25 -12.16
N GLY A 242 3.70 -7.57 -11.10
CA GLY A 242 5.11 -7.25 -10.89
C GLY A 242 5.87 -8.44 -10.30
N ASP A 243 7.20 -8.31 -10.17
CA ASP A 243 8.06 -9.33 -9.55
C ASP A 243 7.80 -9.53 -8.03
N TYR A 244 7.09 -8.61 -7.39
CA TYR A 244 6.77 -8.65 -5.97
C TYR A 244 5.33 -9.14 -5.75
N ARG A 245 5.16 -10.03 -4.76
CA ARG A 245 3.88 -10.63 -4.43
C ARG A 245 2.79 -9.57 -4.19
N GLU A 246 3.09 -8.52 -3.44
CA GLU A 246 2.14 -7.46 -3.09
C GLU A 246 1.69 -6.65 -4.32
N ILE A 247 2.58 -6.45 -5.28
CA ILE A 247 2.25 -5.79 -6.56
C ILE A 247 1.40 -6.72 -7.43
N GLY A 248 1.70 -8.02 -7.39
CA GLY A 248 0.91 -9.05 -8.08
C GLY A 248 -0.52 -9.13 -7.53
N GLU A 249 -0.68 -9.26 -6.22
CA GLU A 249 -1.98 -9.27 -5.55
C GLU A 249 -2.80 -8.00 -5.83
N LEU A 250 -2.14 -6.83 -5.86
CA LEU A 250 -2.79 -5.57 -6.24
C LEU A 250 -3.25 -5.59 -7.71
N ALA A 251 -2.41 -6.07 -8.62
CA ALA A 251 -2.75 -6.18 -10.04
C ALA A 251 -3.94 -7.13 -10.26
N ASP A 252 -3.97 -8.27 -9.58
CA ASP A 252 -5.06 -9.25 -9.65
C ASP A 252 -6.37 -8.67 -9.11
N THR A 253 -6.32 -7.96 -7.98
CA THR A 253 -7.49 -7.27 -7.41
C THR A 253 -8.04 -6.22 -8.37
N LEU A 254 -7.16 -5.42 -8.97
CA LEU A 254 -7.56 -4.42 -9.96
C LEU A 254 -8.12 -5.05 -11.24
N ASN A 255 -7.53 -6.15 -11.72
CA ASN A 255 -8.04 -6.91 -12.87
C ASN A 255 -9.46 -7.44 -12.62
N HIS A 256 -9.71 -7.98 -11.43
CA HIS A 256 -11.05 -8.42 -11.05
C HIS A 256 -12.03 -7.23 -11.02
N THR A 257 -11.61 -6.10 -10.46
CA THR A 257 -12.43 -4.87 -10.40
C THR A 257 -12.78 -4.35 -11.80
N VAL A 258 -11.83 -4.37 -12.74
CA VAL A 258 -12.07 -3.98 -14.15
C VAL A 258 -13.13 -4.86 -14.80
N VAL A 259 -13.04 -6.16 -14.60
CA VAL A 259 -14.01 -7.11 -15.17
C VAL A 259 -15.42 -6.83 -14.65
N GLU A 260 -15.56 -6.63 -13.33
CA GLU A 260 -16.85 -6.33 -12.72
C GLU A 260 -17.42 -4.97 -13.15
N LEU A 261 -16.58 -3.93 -13.20
CA LEU A 261 -17.00 -2.62 -13.72
C LEU A 261 -17.41 -2.69 -15.19
N GLY A 262 -16.65 -3.41 -16.01
CA GLY A 262 -16.98 -3.62 -17.42
C GLY A 262 -18.33 -4.34 -17.61
N ARG A 263 -18.61 -5.34 -16.76
CA ARG A 263 -19.89 -6.03 -16.74
C ARG A 263 -21.06 -5.12 -16.38
N VAL A 264 -20.88 -4.30 -15.33
CA VAL A 264 -21.91 -3.33 -14.91
C VAL A 264 -22.20 -2.31 -16.00
N GLU A 265 -21.15 -1.79 -16.66
CA GLU A 265 -21.32 -0.81 -17.74
C GLU A 265 -21.96 -1.43 -18.99
N ALA A 266 -21.64 -2.70 -19.32
CA ALA A 266 -22.30 -3.42 -20.41
C ALA A 266 -23.80 -3.60 -20.14
N LEU A 267 -24.16 -4.05 -18.93
CA LEU A 267 -25.55 -4.18 -18.50
C LEU A 267 -26.29 -2.82 -18.51
N ARG A 268 -25.61 -1.75 -18.12
CA ARG A 268 -26.19 -0.40 -18.18
C ARG A 268 -26.47 0.05 -19.60
N ARG A 269 -25.55 -0.20 -20.53
CA ARG A 269 -25.74 0.14 -21.97
C ARG A 269 -26.87 -0.66 -22.59
N GLU A 270 -26.94 -1.94 -22.31
CA GLU A 270 -28.01 -2.81 -22.75
C GLU A 270 -29.39 -2.34 -22.23
N LEU A 271 -29.45 -1.98 -20.93
CA LEU A 271 -30.66 -1.41 -20.33
C LEU A 271 -31.13 -0.16 -21.06
N ILE A 272 -30.23 0.81 -21.31
CA ILE A 272 -30.56 2.05 -22.01
C ILE A 272 -31.02 1.78 -23.45
N ALA A 273 -30.37 0.86 -24.14
CA ALA A 273 -30.75 0.48 -25.52
C ALA A 273 -32.14 -0.13 -25.56
N ASN A 274 -32.46 -1.08 -24.66
CA ASN A 274 -33.75 -1.73 -24.57
C ASN A 274 -34.86 -0.76 -24.19
N ILE A 275 -34.66 0.13 -23.21
CA ILE A 275 -35.62 1.20 -22.88
C ILE A 275 -35.91 2.06 -24.10
N SER A 276 -34.85 2.50 -24.79
CA SER A 276 -35.00 3.38 -25.96
C SER A 276 -35.81 2.72 -27.08
N HIS A 277 -35.58 1.42 -27.29
CA HIS A 277 -36.34 0.64 -28.27
C HIS A 277 -37.82 0.52 -27.87
N ASP A 278 -38.11 0.11 -26.63
CA ASP A 278 -39.47 -0.15 -26.13
C ASP A 278 -40.30 1.14 -25.97
N LEU A 279 -39.66 2.31 -25.79
CA LEU A 279 -40.32 3.63 -25.85
C LEU A 279 -40.62 4.08 -27.28
N ARG A 280 -39.71 3.78 -28.24
CA ARG A 280 -39.85 4.24 -29.62
C ARG A 280 -41.09 3.59 -30.33
N THR A 281 -41.36 2.32 -30.08
CA THR A 281 -42.44 1.60 -30.73
C THR A 281 -43.82 2.22 -30.46
N PRO A 282 -44.30 2.38 -29.21
CA PRO A 282 -45.57 3.01 -28.90
C PRO A 282 -45.64 4.45 -29.39
N LEU A 283 -44.58 5.24 -29.26
CA LEU A 283 -44.54 6.59 -29.80
C LEU A 283 -44.72 6.66 -31.31
N THR A 284 -44.15 5.70 -32.04
CA THR A 284 -44.34 5.62 -33.52
C THR A 284 -45.75 5.27 -33.87
N MET A 285 -46.39 4.35 -33.12
CA MET A 285 -47.80 3.96 -33.32
C MET A 285 -48.71 5.17 -33.00
N ILE A 286 -48.56 5.82 -31.86
CA ILE A 286 -49.36 7.02 -31.50
C ILE A 286 -49.26 8.10 -32.59
N ARG A 287 -48.03 8.38 -33.05
CA ARG A 287 -47.82 9.39 -34.11
C ARG A 287 -48.44 8.93 -35.42
N GLY A 288 -48.24 7.67 -35.84
CA GLY A 288 -48.76 7.14 -37.11
C GLY A 288 -50.30 7.20 -37.16
N TYR A 289 -50.97 6.76 -36.09
CA TYR A 289 -52.43 6.81 -36.03
C TYR A 289 -52.94 8.23 -35.97
N ALA A 290 -52.28 9.14 -35.25
CA ALA A 290 -52.62 10.55 -35.23
C ALA A 290 -52.45 11.24 -36.61
N GLU A 291 -51.39 10.86 -37.38
CA GLU A 291 -51.19 11.34 -38.75
C GLU A 291 -52.27 10.78 -39.70
N VAL A 292 -52.64 9.51 -39.60
CA VAL A 292 -53.72 8.90 -40.35
C VAL A 292 -55.06 9.60 -40.08
N MET A 293 -55.39 9.85 -38.81
CA MET A 293 -56.64 10.54 -38.43
C MET A 293 -56.66 11.97 -38.92
N ARG A 294 -55.51 12.66 -39.02
CA ARG A 294 -55.38 14.02 -39.51
C ARG A 294 -55.53 14.10 -41.05
N ASP A 295 -54.85 13.20 -41.75
CA ASP A 295 -54.60 13.32 -43.18
C ASP A 295 -55.58 12.54 -44.06
N LEU A 296 -56.27 11.53 -43.51
CA LEU A 296 -57.19 10.69 -44.25
C LEU A 296 -58.64 10.91 -43.83
N PRO A 297 -59.52 11.34 -44.76
CA PRO A 297 -60.94 11.54 -44.46
C PRO A 297 -61.62 10.22 -44.03
N GLY A 298 -62.31 10.23 -42.90
CA GLY A 298 -63.03 9.08 -42.34
C GLY A 298 -62.25 8.23 -41.37
N GLU A 299 -60.94 8.44 -41.23
CA GLU A 299 -60.09 7.70 -40.28
C GLU A 299 -60.10 8.29 -38.85
N ASN A 300 -60.77 9.41 -38.63
CA ASN A 300 -61.06 9.92 -37.29
C ASN A 300 -62.20 9.14 -36.65
N ASN A 301 -61.97 7.88 -36.35
CA ASN A 301 -62.92 6.91 -35.79
C ASN A 301 -62.54 6.48 -34.39
N PRO A 302 -63.45 5.94 -33.56
CA PRO A 302 -63.18 5.51 -32.20
C PRO A 302 -62.09 4.43 -32.12
N ASP A 303 -61.94 3.57 -33.11
CA ASP A 303 -60.97 2.47 -33.09
C ASP A 303 -59.55 3.00 -33.19
N ASN A 304 -59.28 3.98 -34.05
CA ASN A 304 -57.96 4.62 -34.16
C ASN A 304 -57.61 5.45 -32.91
N VAL A 305 -58.63 6.09 -32.31
CA VAL A 305 -58.47 6.81 -31.01
C VAL A 305 -58.12 5.80 -29.91
N GLN A 306 -58.79 4.64 -29.90
CA GLN A 306 -58.54 3.59 -28.91
C GLN A 306 -57.10 3.05 -28.99
N VAL A 307 -56.52 2.85 -30.17
CA VAL A 307 -55.12 2.48 -30.34
C VAL A 307 -54.20 3.53 -29.72
N ILE A 308 -54.47 4.82 -29.90
CA ILE A 308 -53.63 5.87 -29.29
C ILE A 308 -53.74 5.84 -27.77
N ILE A 309 -54.94 5.61 -27.22
CA ILE A 309 -55.16 5.51 -25.77
C ILE A 309 -54.41 4.29 -25.22
N ASP A 310 -54.52 3.13 -25.87
CA ASP A 310 -53.89 1.88 -25.44
C ASP A 310 -52.37 2.00 -25.45
N GLU A 311 -51.78 2.57 -26.51
CA GLU A 311 -50.33 2.76 -26.57
C GLU A 311 -49.85 3.83 -25.58
N SER A 312 -50.66 4.84 -25.25
CA SER A 312 -50.36 5.84 -24.20
C SER A 312 -50.37 5.19 -22.80
N ASN A 313 -51.35 4.33 -22.52
CA ASN A 313 -51.43 3.59 -21.26
C ASN A 313 -50.23 2.62 -21.11
N ARG A 314 -49.86 1.95 -22.20
CA ARG A 314 -48.70 1.09 -22.29
C ARG A 314 -47.39 1.84 -21.98
N LEU A 315 -47.23 3.03 -22.56
CA LEU A 315 -46.08 3.91 -22.31
C LEU A 315 -45.99 4.32 -20.83
N THR A 316 -47.13 4.68 -20.24
CA THR A 316 -47.24 5.05 -18.83
C THR A 316 -46.83 3.88 -17.92
N SER A 317 -47.32 2.67 -18.21
CA SER A 317 -46.95 1.48 -17.45
C SER A 317 -45.46 1.16 -17.56
N LEU A 318 -44.85 1.33 -18.75
CA LEU A 318 -43.41 1.13 -18.95
C LEU A 318 -42.59 2.13 -18.13
N VAL A 319 -42.94 3.40 -18.18
CA VAL A 319 -42.26 4.46 -17.41
C VAL A 319 -42.34 4.17 -15.91
N ASN A 320 -43.51 3.81 -15.39
CA ASN A 320 -43.70 3.46 -13.98
C ASN A 320 -42.83 2.24 -13.58
N SER A 321 -42.80 1.19 -14.44
CA SER A 321 -41.97 0.02 -14.19
C SER A 321 -40.47 0.35 -14.14
N ILE A 322 -39.98 1.26 -14.99
CA ILE A 322 -38.60 1.73 -14.98
C ILE A 322 -38.29 2.52 -13.71
N LEU A 323 -39.19 3.40 -13.28
CA LEU A 323 -39.05 4.19 -12.05
C LEU A 323 -39.02 3.27 -10.81
N ASP A 324 -39.90 2.28 -10.75
CA ASP A 324 -39.92 1.29 -9.67
C ASP A 324 -38.62 0.49 -9.62
N LEU A 325 -38.15 0.03 -10.76
CA LEU A 325 -36.87 -0.68 -10.87
C LEU A 325 -35.70 0.19 -10.39
N SER A 326 -35.69 1.48 -10.78
CA SER A 326 -34.66 2.44 -10.37
C SER A 326 -34.68 2.69 -8.87
N LYS A 327 -35.88 2.84 -8.27
CA LYS A 327 -36.04 3.01 -6.82
C LYS A 327 -35.59 1.77 -6.04
N LEU A 328 -35.93 0.58 -6.53
CA LEU A 328 -35.49 -0.67 -5.91
C LEU A 328 -33.97 -0.85 -5.96
N GLN A 329 -33.32 -0.45 -7.06
CA GLN A 329 -31.85 -0.57 -7.22
C GLN A 329 -31.06 0.43 -6.40
N SER A 330 -31.56 1.66 -6.28
CA SER A 330 -30.88 2.71 -5.52
C SER A 330 -30.98 2.53 -4.00
N GLY A 331 -31.74 1.53 -3.51
CA GLY A 331 -32.07 1.40 -2.09
C GLY A 331 -32.89 2.59 -1.55
N ALA A 332 -33.35 3.48 -2.45
CA ALA A 332 -34.12 4.66 -2.06
C ALA A 332 -35.59 4.32 -1.70
N SER A 333 -36.03 3.11 -2.02
CA SER A 333 -37.33 2.62 -1.60
C SER A 333 -37.23 2.14 -0.16
N GLN A 334 -37.89 2.81 0.76
CA GLN A 334 -38.03 2.32 2.13
C GLN A 334 -38.71 0.96 2.09
N PHE A 335 -38.04 -0.05 2.63
CA PHE A 335 -38.58 -1.36 2.88
C PHE A 335 -39.28 -1.30 4.22
N GLU A 336 -40.64 -1.39 4.21
CA GLU A 336 -41.49 -1.21 5.38
C GLU A 336 -42.24 -2.51 5.71
N PRO A 337 -41.54 -3.51 6.26
CA PRO A 337 -42.19 -4.77 6.62
C PRO A 337 -43.10 -4.57 7.84
N SER A 338 -44.25 -5.17 7.79
CA SER A 338 -45.24 -5.20 8.87
C SER A 338 -45.94 -6.56 8.94
N ASP A 339 -46.49 -6.87 10.06
CA ASP A 339 -47.30 -8.07 10.22
C ASP A 339 -48.70 -7.83 9.63
N TYR A 340 -49.14 -8.68 8.72
CA TYR A 340 -50.46 -8.58 8.10
C TYR A 340 -50.97 -9.94 7.64
N ASP A 341 -52.31 -10.04 7.45
CA ASP A 341 -52.95 -11.21 6.88
C ASP A 341 -52.79 -11.27 5.36
N LEU A 342 -51.89 -12.16 4.90
CA LEU A 342 -51.61 -12.38 3.48
C LEU A 342 -52.84 -12.94 2.77
N THR A 343 -53.65 -13.78 3.44
CA THR A 343 -54.84 -14.41 2.84
C THR A 343 -55.89 -13.37 2.49
N GLU A 344 -56.11 -12.38 3.38
CA GLU A 344 -57.03 -11.27 3.14
C GLU A 344 -56.52 -10.38 2.01
N SER A 345 -55.24 -10.03 2.01
CA SER A 345 -54.60 -9.26 0.94
C SER A 345 -54.74 -9.92 -0.43
N ILE A 346 -54.59 -11.25 -0.54
CA ILE A 346 -54.80 -12.00 -1.78
C ILE A 346 -56.26 -11.89 -2.25
N ARG A 347 -57.23 -12.01 -1.34
CA ARG A 347 -58.66 -11.88 -1.70
C ARG A 347 -58.98 -10.48 -2.25
N ASP A 348 -58.41 -9.44 -1.65
CA ASP A 348 -58.61 -8.08 -2.08
C ASP A 348 -58.05 -7.83 -3.49
N ILE A 349 -56.87 -8.37 -3.77
CA ILE A 349 -56.26 -8.28 -5.11
C ILE A 349 -57.14 -9.00 -6.15
N ILE A 350 -57.57 -10.22 -5.83
CA ILE A 350 -58.45 -11.00 -6.72
C ILE A 350 -59.76 -10.27 -7.00
N ALA A 351 -60.37 -9.66 -5.98
CA ALA A 351 -61.59 -8.87 -6.14
C ALA A 351 -61.41 -7.66 -7.07
N ARG A 352 -60.24 -7.03 -7.00
CA ARG A 352 -59.92 -5.89 -7.90
C ARG A 352 -59.62 -6.34 -9.31
N VAL A 353 -58.80 -7.36 -9.51
CA VAL A 353 -58.42 -7.88 -10.83
C VAL A 353 -59.60 -8.57 -11.50
N GLY A 354 -60.37 -9.38 -10.74
CA GLY A 354 -61.53 -10.09 -11.24
C GLY A 354 -62.59 -9.19 -11.86
N LYS A 355 -62.91 -8.05 -11.24
CA LYS A 355 -63.84 -7.05 -11.83
C LYS A 355 -63.39 -6.52 -13.20
N LEU A 356 -62.06 -6.41 -13.42
CA LEU A 356 -61.51 -5.93 -14.69
C LEU A 356 -61.54 -7.00 -15.79
N THR A 357 -61.42 -8.27 -15.41
CA THR A 357 -61.28 -9.40 -16.37
C THR A 357 -62.56 -10.20 -16.54
N GLU A 358 -63.58 -9.98 -15.71
CA GLU A 358 -64.88 -10.66 -15.80
C GLU A 358 -65.57 -10.43 -17.16
N ALA A 359 -65.46 -9.22 -17.72
CA ALA A 359 -65.99 -8.87 -19.05
C ALA A 359 -65.29 -9.64 -20.20
N GLU A 360 -64.07 -10.10 -19.98
CA GLU A 360 -63.26 -10.87 -20.93
C GLU A 360 -63.41 -12.38 -20.73
N GLY A 361 -64.22 -12.81 -19.75
CA GLY A 361 -64.57 -14.23 -19.51
C GLY A 361 -63.50 -15.00 -18.69
N TYR A 362 -62.57 -14.33 -18.04
CA TYR A 362 -61.59 -15.01 -17.18
C TYR A 362 -62.22 -15.44 -15.85
N GLN A 363 -61.82 -16.63 -15.37
CA GLN A 363 -62.21 -17.17 -14.06
C GLN A 363 -60.97 -17.32 -13.19
N ILE A 364 -60.93 -16.52 -12.10
CA ILE A 364 -59.85 -16.59 -11.11
C ILE A 364 -60.37 -17.35 -9.90
N THR A 365 -59.75 -18.47 -9.57
CA THR A 365 -60.10 -19.29 -8.41
C THR A 365 -59.04 -19.16 -7.33
N PHE A 366 -59.46 -19.05 -6.06
CA PHE A 366 -58.54 -19.00 -4.93
C PHE A 366 -58.87 -20.09 -3.90
N THR A 367 -57.86 -20.89 -3.62
CA THR A 367 -57.97 -21.96 -2.59
C THR A 367 -56.97 -21.70 -1.50
N ALA A 368 -57.43 -21.52 -0.29
CA ALA A 368 -56.64 -21.40 0.94
C ALA A 368 -57.15 -22.39 1.99
N ALA A 369 -56.26 -23.23 2.49
CA ALA A 369 -56.62 -24.18 3.54
C ALA A 369 -56.69 -23.50 4.92
N GLU A 370 -55.85 -22.51 5.18
CA GLU A 370 -55.68 -21.78 6.46
C GLU A 370 -55.37 -20.32 6.18
N GLN A 371 -55.69 -19.42 7.16
CA GLN A 371 -55.21 -18.04 7.13
C GLN A 371 -53.71 -18.00 7.44
N ALA A 372 -52.98 -17.09 6.84
CA ALA A 372 -51.53 -16.93 7.04
C ALA A 372 -51.16 -15.47 7.29
N GLU A 373 -50.61 -15.22 8.48
CA GLU A 373 -50.00 -13.95 8.83
C GLU A 373 -48.50 -13.99 8.47
N VAL A 374 -47.98 -12.94 7.85
CA VAL A 374 -46.58 -12.84 7.44
C VAL A 374 -45.99 -11.50 7.83
N HIS A 375 -44.68 -11.47 8.06
CA HIS A 375 -43.92 -10.24 8.26
C HIS A 375 -43.27 -9.81 6.97
N ALA A 376 -43.91 -8.92 6.22
CA ALA A 376 -43.45 -8.49 4.91
C ALA A 376 -43.95 -7.08 4.57
N ASP A 377 -43.38 -6.48 3.52
CA ASP A 377 -43.91 -5.24 2.95
C ASP A 377 -45.13 -5.57 2.11
N ALA A 378 -46.32 -5.26 2.65
CA ALA A 378 -47.59 -5.60 2.04
C ALA A 378 -47.74 -5.04 0.62
N ALA A 379 -47.32 -3.79 0.39
CA ALA A 379 -47.42 -3.15 -0.93
C ALA A 379 -46.51 -3.83 -1.96
N ARG A 380 -45.34 -4.29 -1.56
CA ARG A 380 -44.39 -5.00 -2.41
C ARG A 380 -44.87 -6.40 -2.74
N ILE A 381 -45.37 -7.13 -1.76
CA ILE A 381 -45.95 -8.48 -2.03
C ILE A 381 -47.22 -8.38 -2.87
N GLU A 382 -48.03 -7.35 -2.69
CA GLU A 382 -49.15 -7.06 -3.60
C GLU A 382 -48.68 -6.85 -5.05
N GLN A 383 -47.58 -6.13 -5.24
CA GLN A 383 -46.93 -5.95 -6.56
C GLN A 383 -46.45 -7.29 -7.17
N VAL A 384 -45.90 -8.19 -6.35
CA VAL A 384 -45.52 -9.55 -6.79
C VAL A 384 -46.74 -10.31 -7.29
N LEU A 385 -47.81 -10.36 -6.49
CA LEU A 385 -49.05 -11.05 -6.83
C LEU A 385 -49.69 -10.47 -8.09
N TYR A 386 -49.75 -9.16 -8.20
CA TYR A 386 -50.27 -8.48 -9.38
C TYR A 386 -49.51 -8.87 -10.65
N ASN A 387 -48.17 -8.89 -10.58
CA ASN A 387 -47.32 -9.32 -11.70
C ASN A 387 -47.56 -10.80 -12.09
N PHE A 388 -47.72 -11.70 -11.12
CA PHE A 388 -48.01 -13.11 -11.41
C PHE A 388 -49.40 -13.28 -12.00
N LEU A 389 -50.41 -12.60 -11.45
CA LEU A 389 -51.78 -12.63 -11.96
C LEU A 389 -51.89 -12.08 -13.39
N THR A 390 -51.29 -10.93 -13.64
CA THR A 390 -51.29 -10.33 -14.99
C THR A 390 -50.57 -11.23 -16.00
N ASN A 391 -49.49 -11.87 -15.63
CA ASN A 391 -48.82 -12.85 -16.46
C ASN A 391 -49.72 -14.06 -16.69
N ALA A 392 -50.33 -14.62 -15.65
CA ALA A 392 -51.24 -15.79 -15.80
C ALA A 392 -52.43 -15.47 -16.71
N ILE A 393 -53.02 -14.28 -16.59
CA ILE A 393 -54.13 -13.83 -17.48
C ILE A 393 -53.63 -13.68 -18.91
N HIS A 394 -52.47 -13.07 -19.14
CA HIS A 394 -51.93 -12.86 -20.50
C HIS A 394 -51.58 -14.16 -21.23
N TYR A 395 -51.13 -15.17 -20.47
CA TYR A 395 -50.67 -16.44 -21.03
C TYR A 395 -51.67 -17.59 -20.81
N ALA A 396 -52.84 -17.31 -20.22
CA ALA A 396 -53.87 -18.29 -20.00
C ALA A 396 -54.25 -19.02 -21.30
N GLY A 397 -54.63 -20.27 -21.17
CA GLY A 397 -55.13 -21.07 -22.25
C GLY A 397 -56.53 -20.62 -22.71
N PRO A 398 -57.10 -21.33 -23.68
CA PRO A 398 -58.45 -21.05 -24.22
C PRO A 398 -59.57 -21.29 -23.20
N ASP A 399 -59.28 -21.87 -22.06
CA ASP A 399 -60.18 -22.08 -20.92
C ASP A 399 -60.37 -20.84 -20.05
N HIS A 400 -59.48 -19.80 -20.21
CA HIS A 400 -59.52 -18.57 -19.46
C HIS A 400 -59.49 -18.79 -17.92
N GLN A 401 -58.81 -19.87 -17.47
CA GLN A 401 -58.72 -20.19 -16.03
C GLN A 401 -57.36 -19.80 -15.43
N VAL A 402 -57.41 -19.18 -14.27
CA VAL A 402 -56.24 -18.89 -13.45
C VAL A 402 -56.49 -19.38 -12.02
N GLU A 403 -55.60 -20.23 -11.53
CA GLU A 403 -55.72 -20.79 -10.19
C GLU A 403 -54.70 -20.20 -9.25
N ILE A 404 -55.15 -19.74 -8.07
CA ILE A 404 -54.27 -19.30 -7.00
C ILE A 404 -54.43 -20.31 -5.85
N ARG A 405 -53.32 -20.83 -5.38
CA ARG A 405 -53.28 -21.76 -4.25
C ARG A 405 -52.38 -21.21 -3.13
N GLN A 406 -52.90 -21.21 -1.92
CA GLN A 406 -52.19 -20.92 -0.69
C GLN A 406 -51.99 -22.20 0.12
N ILE A 407 -50.74 -22.56 0.38
CA ILE A 407 -50.37 -23.78 1.09
C ILE A 407 -49.50 -23.40 2.28
N VAL A 408 -49.93 -23.69 3.48
CA VAL A 408 -49.17 -23.50 4.72
C VAL A 408 -48.52 -24.83 5.10
N ARG A 409 -47.19 -24.86 5.21
CA ARG A 409 -46.44 -26.05 5.55
C ARG A 409 -45.13 -25.72 6.26
N ALA A 410 -44.87 -26.38 7.41
CA ALA A 410 -43.61 -26.30 8.11
C ALA A 410 -43.11 -24.86 8.40
N GLY A 411 -44.04 -23.95 8.77
CA GLY A 411 -43.69 -22.55 9.11
C GLY A 411 -43.55 -21.63 7.92
N TRP A 412 -43.87 -22.09 6.70
CA TRP A 412 -43.84 -21.31 5.46
C TRP A 412 -45.23 -21.29 4.82
N VAL A 413 -45.58 -20.14 4.25
CA VAL A 413 -46.73 -20.03 3.37
C VAL A 413 -46.23 -19.93 1.93
N ARG A 414 -46.67 -20.86 1.10
CA ARG A 414 -46.41 -20.89 -0.35
C ARG A 414 -47.63 -20.41 -1.08
N ILE A 415 -47.45 -19.44 -1.96
CA ILE A 415 -48.43 -18.93 -2.88
C ILE A 415 -48.05 -19.37 -4.27
N GLU A 416 -48.98 -20.02 -4.95
CA GLU A 416 -48.86 -20.48 -6.34
C GLU A 416 -49.90 -19.78 -7.21
N VAL A 417 -49.48 -19.30 -8.38
CA VAL A 417 -50.37 -18.78 -9.43
C VAL A 417 -50.13 -19.60 -10.67
N ALA A 418 -51.16 -20.36 -11.07
CA ALA A 418 -51.12 -21.29 -12.20
C ALA A 418 -51.97 -20.82 -13.36
N ASP A 419 -51.45 -20.96 -14.57
CA ASP A 419 -52.15 -20.81 -15.85
C ASP A 419 -52.14 -22.13 -16.63
N HIS A 420 -53.09 -22.29 -17.57
CA HIS A 420 -53.18 -23.42 -18.48
C HIS A 420 -52.79 -23.05 -19.93
N GLY A 421 -51.78 -22.17 -20.04
CA GLY A 421 -51.31 -21.68 -21.33
C GLY A 421 -50.32 -22.57 -22.07
N GLU A 422 -49.55 -21.97 -22.98
CA GLU A 422 -48.56 -22.71 -23.79
C GLU A 422 -47.35 -23.22 -22.96
N GLY A 423 -47.22 -22.80 -21.72
CA GLY A 423 -46.07 -23.12 -20.87
C GLY A 423 -44.77 -22.57 -21.39
N ILE A 424 -43.69 -22.81 -20.62
CA ILE A 424 -42.35 -22.30 -20.87
C ILE A 424 -41.41 -23.47 -21.15
N PRO A 425 -40.65 -23.46 -22.26
CA PRO A 425 -39.64 -24.49 -22.53
C PRO A 425 -38.56 -24.51 -21.47
N GLU A 426 -38.05 -25.69 -21.12
CA GLU A 426 -37.06 -25.87 -20.03
C GLU A 426 -35.80 -25.02 -20.20
N TYR A 427 -35.30 -24.86 -21.43
CA TYR A 427 -34.11 -24.04 -21.71
C TYR A 427 -34.33 -22.54 -21.46
N GLN A 428 -35.56 -22.06 -21.35
CA GLN A 428 -35.91 -20.68 -21.08
C GLN A 428 -36.07 -20.39 -19.57
N LEU A 429 -36.39 -21.38 -18.74
CA LEU A 429 -36.69 -21.22 -17.32
C LEU A 429 -35.61 -20.48 -16.53
N PRO A 430 -34.32 -20.69 -16.77
CA PRO A 430 -33.28 -19.94 -16.08
C PRO A 430 -33.26 -18.44 -16.40
N HIS A 431 -33.77 -18.07 -17.60
CA HIS A 431 -33.65 -16.70 -18.13
C HIS A 431 -34.90 -15.84 -17.95
N ILE A 432 -36.07 -16.42 -17.62
CA ILE A 432 -37.30 -15.63 -17.49
C ILE A 432 -37.29 -14.57 -16.38
N TRP A 433 -36.37 -14.70 -15.43
CA TRP A 433 -36.15 -13.73 -14.36
C TRP A 433 -35.17 -12.62 -14.75
N GLU A 434 -34.56 -12.72 -15.93
CA GLU A 434 -33.68 -11.70 -16.46
C GLU A 434 -34.50 -10.51 -17.00
N ARG A 435 -33.89 -9.31 -16.97
CA ARG A 435 -34.55 -8.10 -17.44
C ARG A 435 -34.74 -8.15 -18.94
N TYR A 436 -35.91 -7.71 -19.43
CA TYR A 436 -36.24 -7.64 -20.86
C TYR A 436 -36.27 -9.01 -21.58
N TYR A 437 -36.20 -10.09 -20.81
CA TYR A 437 -36.33 -11.41 -21.41
C TYR A 437 -37.76 -11.61 -21.98
N LYS A 438 -37.86 -11.89 -23.27
CA LYS A 438 -39.09 -12.20 -23.97
C LYS A 438 -38.86 -13.48 -24.77
N SER A 439 -39.80 -14.40 -24.74
CA SER A 439 -39.69 -15.62 -25.54
C SER A 439 -39.80 -15.33 -27.04
N ASP A 440 -38.90 -15.87 -27.87
CA ASP A 440 -38.80 -15.64 -29.32
C ASP A 440 -40.10 -15.94 -30.13
N LYS A 441 -40.97 -16.80 -29.59
CA LYS A 441 -42.25 -17.14 -30.23
C LYS A 441 -43.30 -16.03 -30.16
N LEU A 442 -43.15 -15.06 -29.28
CA LEU A 442 -44.13 -14.00 -28.98
C LEU A 442 -44.02 -12.76 -29.88
N HIS A 443 -42.98 -12.67 -30.73
CA HIS A 443 -42.84 -11.59 -31.72
C HIS A 443 -43.99 -11.55 -32.76
N ARG A 444 -44.84 -12.57 -32.83
CA ARG A 444 -45.96 -12.64 -33.82
C ARG A 444 -47.30 -12.19 -33.28
N ARG A 445 -47.49 -12.05 -31.97
CA ARG A 445 -48.66 -11.40 -31.37
C ARG A 445 -48.18 -10.17 -30.61
N ALA A 446 -48.87 -9.05 -30.80
CA ALA A 446 -48.64 -7.81 -30.04
C ALA A 446 -49.03 -8.02 -28.57
N VAL A 447 -48.29 -8.90 -27.85
CA VAL A 447 -48.58 -9.24 -26.47
C VAL A 447 -48.01 -8.16 -25.57
N MET A 448 -48.88 -7.53 -24.81
CA MET A 448 -48.60 -6.47 -23.83
C MET A 448 -47.76 -7.01 -22.67
N GLY A 449 -46.43 -6.96 -22.78
CA GLY A 449 -45.53 -7.24 -21.68
C GLY A 449 -44.19 -6.54 -21.87
N ASN A 450 -43.76 -5.76 -20.88
CA ASN A 450 -42.51 -4.97 -20.94
C ASN A 450 -41.26 -5.77 -20.62
N GLY A 451 -41.38 -7.09 -20.29
CA GLY A 451 -40.25 -7.93 -19.86
C GLY A 451 -39.59 -7.51 -18.56
N LEU A 452 -40.21 -6.58 -17.82
CA LEU A 452 -39.69 -6.07 -16.54
C LEU A 452 -40.41 -6.71 -15.33
N GLY A 453 -41.64 -7.22 -15.48
CA GLY A 453 -42.47 -7.70 -14.37
C GLY A 453 -41.80 -8.78 -13.52
N LEU A 454 -41.27 -9.86 -14.15
CA LEU A 454 -40.62 -10.93 -13.42
C LEU A 454 -39.27 -10.51 -12.82
N SER A 455 -38.56 -9.60 -13.45
CA SER A 455 -37.31 -9.05 -12.84
C SER A 455 -37.59 -8.18 -11.62
N ILE A 456 -38.70 -7.45 -11.58
CA ILE A 456 -39.17 -6.69 -10.40
C ILE A 456 -39.59 -7.68 -9.30
N VAL A 457 -40.36 -8.73 -9.66
CA VAL A 457 -40.73 -9.78 -8.69
C VAL A 457 -39.51 -10.41 -8.06
N LYS A 458 -38.54 -10.83 -8.85
CA LYS A 458 -37.27 -11.36 -8.34
C LYS A 458 -36.62 -10.44 -7.31
N GLN A 459 -36.51 -9.17 -7.64
CA GLN A 459 -35.82 -8.19 -6.74
C GLN A 459 -36.60 -7.96 -5.44
N ILE A 460 -37.92 -7.91 -5.50
CA ILE A 460 -38.78 -7.80 -4.31
C ILE A 460 -38.62 -9.04 -3.42
N LEU A 461 -38.70 -10.23 -3.98
CA LEU A 461 -38.65 -11.50 -3.25
C LEU A 461 -37.24 -11.72 -2.65
N GLU A 462 -36.17 -11.38 -3.38
CA GLU A 462 -34.80 -11.39 -2.84
C GLU A 462 -34.63 -10.42 -1.66
N GLN A 463 -35.24 -9.23 -1.72
CA GLN A 463 -35.21 -8.26 -0.63
C GLN A 463 -35.92 -8.76 0.64
N HIS A 464 -36.96 -9.59 0.47
CA HIS A 464 -37.70 -10.25 1.57
C HIS A 464 -37.02 -11.53 2.05
N GLY A 465 -35.94 -12.00 1.43
CA GLY A 465 -35.35 -13.31 1.71
C GLY A 465 -36.29 -14.48 1.39
N ALA A 466 -37.27 -14.24 0.53
CA ALA A 466 -38.27 -15.22 0.14
C ALA A 466 -37.72 -16.26 -0.85
N ARG A 467 -38.27 -17.48 -0.81
CA ARG A 467 -38.02 -18.48 -1.85
C ARG A 467 -39.00 -18.27 -2.97
N TYR A 468 -38.59 -18.46 -4.22
CA TYR A 468 -39.45 -18.30 -5.39
C TYR A 468 -39.01 -19.20 -6.52
N GLY A 469 -39.91 -19.44 -7.46
CA GLY A 469 -39.61 -20.24 -8.61
C GLY A 469 -40.77 -20.33 -9.60
N VAL A 470 -40.55 -21.15 -10.59
CA VAL A 470 -41.54 -21.49 -11.62
C VAL A 470 -41.48 -22.96 -11.92
N GLU A 471 -42.64 -23.58 -12.07
CA GLU A 471 -42.82 -24.94 -12.57
C GLU A 471 -43.63 -24.84 -13.86
N SER A 472 -43.04 -25.23 -14.99
CA SER A 472 -43.71 -25.11 -16.29
C SER A 472 -43.23 -26.17 -17.26
N LYS A 473 -44.12 -26.59 -18.12
CA LYS A 473 -43.83 -27.51 -19.23
C LYS A 473 -44.55 -27.05 -20.48
N SER A 474 -43.84 -27.09 -21.60
CA SER A 474 -44.40 -26.65 -22.87
C SER A 474 -45.70 -27.42 -23.22
N GLY A 475 -46.81 -26.71 -23.40
CA GLY A 475 -48.13 -27.24 -23.66
C GLY A 475 -48.98 -27.57 -22.42
N GLU A 476 -48.43 -27.42 -21.20
CA GLU A 476 -49.16 -27.78 -19.94
C GLU A 476 -49.39 -26.58 -19.03
N GLY A 477 -49.00 -25.35 -19.45
CA GLY A 477 -49.12 -24.13 -18.64
C GLY A 477 -47.92 -23.86 -17.73
N SER A 478 -48.06 -22.85 -16.84
CA SER A 478 -47.01 -22.46 -15.93
C SER A 478 -47.58 -22.20 -14.54
N THR A 479 -46.78 -22.50 -13.51
CA THR A 479 -47.09 -22.19 -12.10
C THR A 479 -45.94 -21.39 -11.53
N PHE A 480 -46.17 -20.10 -11.27
CA PHE A 480 -45.25 -19.22 -10.57
C PHE A 480 -45.53 -19.27 -9.09
N TRP A 481 -44.51 -19.33 -8.26
CA TRP A 481 -44.70 -19.45 -6.82
C TRP A 481 -43.65 -18.66 -6.03
N PHE A 482 -44.05 -18.30 -4.78
CA PHE A 482 -43.12 -17.79 -3.76
C PHE A 482 -43.48 -18.30 -2.36
N GLU A 483 -42.53 -18.29 -1.45
CA GLU A 483 -42.71 -18.71 -0.05
C GLU A 483 -42.23 -17.63 0.88
N LEU A 484 -43.04 -17.32 1.91
CA LEU A 484 -42.71 -16.42 3.01
C LEU A 484 -42.84 -17.18 4.35
N PRO A 485 -42.02 -16.79 5.39
CA PRO A 485 -42.20 -17.34 6.71
C PRO A 485 -43.50 -16.85 7.33
N VAL A 486 -44.24 -17.73 8.02
CA VAL A 486 -45.47 -17.39 8.74
C VAL A 486 -45.10 -16.81 10.11
N THR A 487 -45.69 -15.67 10.51
CA THR A 487 -45.56 -15.09 11.83
C THR A 487 -46.21 -15.99 12.87
N GLY A 488 -45.46 -16.41 13.90
CA GLY A 488 -46.00 -17.22 15.03
C GLY A 488 -45.70 -18.72 14.98
N SER A 489 -44.96 -19.23 14.01
CA SER A 489 -44.42 -20.60 14.01
C SER A 489 -42.97 -20.60 14.54
N ALA A 490 -42.78 -20.44 15.86
CA ALA A 490 -41.54 -20.69 16.57
C ALA A 490 -41.59 -22.06 17.28
#